data_35a9dd9b79f6fc126f2cf2a040b39091
#
_entry.id   35a9dd9b79f6fc126f2cf2a040b39091
#
_cell.length_a   1.000
_cell.length_b   1.000
_cell.length_c   1.000
_cell.angle_alpha   90.00
_cell.angle_beta   90.00
_cell.angle_gamma   90.00
#
_symmetry.space_group_name_H-M   'P 1'
#
loop_
_entity.id
_entity.type
_entity.pdbx_description
1 polymer ?
#
loop_
_entity_poly.entity_id
_entity_poly.type
_entity_poly.pdbx_seq_one_letter_code
_entity_poly.pdbx_strand_id
1 'polypeptide(L)'
;MRSVITVHPGFEASWPWAADHLHRLWQAQGPVEFLRTAPGDNRTLSKLIPDPATVTRLVALGTPATPECVKAFSGLAEISLNDAHGQPDIAKKFADRGVTVIGHTSEGYWGQSVAEYALALALCGLRRIPQNHHTIISDLKPWDYSPATPPVPGGRGHQFGDDARFVNGTIAGKRLRIVGAGNVASRFAAFAHALGADVAAWDPYASEPSFHRAGARQEHHLERLVASADIFAPIIPLTQQTEGLITAKLVDALPAGCLVVLVTRANVCDMKAIRRRVLADELALAADVFDLEPLPLKDALLGRHNVVHTPHNAGRTRQANEEFAARLVERFKPVAG
;
A
#
# COMPACT_ATOMS: atom_id res chain seq x y z
N MET A 1 6.10 24.98 -27.78
CA MET A 1 6.18 24.46 -26.40
C MET A 1 7.07 23.22 -26.42
N ARG A 2 8.09 23.12 -25.53
CA ARG A 2 9.01 21.97 -25.47
C ARG A 2 8.70 21.15 -24.19
N SER A 3 8.27 19.91 -24.37
CA SER A 3 7.94 18.99 -23.29
C SER A 3 9.00 17.90 -23.19
N VAL A 4 9.49 17.61 -21.99
CA VAL A 4 10.53 16.61 -21.74
C VAL A 4 10.13 15.69 -20.61
N ILE A 5 10.37 14.40 -20.78
CA ILE A 5 10.27 13.38 -19.71
C ILE A 5 11.68 12.80 -19.54
N THR A 6 12.19 12.78 -18.33
CA THR A 6 13.41 12.06 -17.97
C THR A 6 13.13 10.90 -17.05
N VAL A 7 13.82 9.78 -17.23
CA VAL A 7 13.59 8.56 -16.48
C VAL A 7 14.91 7.99 -16.00
N HIS A 8 15.00 7.77 -14.71
CA HIS A 8 16.12 7.10 -14.06
C HIS A 8 15.79 5.62 -13.79
N PRO A 9 16.72 4.68 -13.97
CA PRO A 9 16.48 3.25 -13.73
C PRO A 9 15.94 2.91 -12.34
N GLY A 10 16.33 3.68 -11.31
CA GLY A 10 15.80 3.53 -9.95
C GLY A 10 14.29 3.77 -9.84
N PHE A 11 13.73 4.67 -10.65
CA PHE A 11 12.29 4.84 -10.75
C PHE A 11 11.64 3.64 -11.45
N GLU A 12 12.19 3.22 -12.60
CA GLU A 12 11.65 2.10 -13.38
C GLU A 12 11.69 0.76 -12.61
N ALA A 13 12.68 0.56 -11.75
CA ALA A 13 12.74 -0.63 -10.89
C ALA A 13 11.49 -0.78 -10.00
N SER A 14 10.86 0.34 -9.63
CA SER A 14 9.64 0.36 -8.82
C SER A 14 8.36 0.54 -9.64
N TRP A 15 8.44 1.23 -10.78
CA TRP A 15 7.32 1.65 -11.62
C TRP A 15 7.58 1.36 -13.10
N PRO A 16 7.72 0.08 -13.50
CA PRO A 16 8.24 -0.32 -14.82
C PRO A 16 7.36 0.09 -16.00
N TRP A 17 6.07 0.37 -15.80
CA TRP A 17 5.14 0.76 -16.88
C TRP A 17 4.76 2.24 -16.86
N ALA A 18 5.04 2.97 -15.77
CA ALA A 18 4.57 4.34 -15.59
C ALA A 18 5.20 5.31 -16.60
N ALA A 19 6.50 5.22 -16.84
CA ALA A 19 7.23 6.12 -17.74
C ALA A 19 6.75 6.01 -19.20
N ASP A 20 6.61 4.77 -19.72
CA ASP A 20 6.12 4.54 -21.08
C ASP A 20 4.67 4.94 -21.26
N HIS A 21 3.84 4.71 -20.23
CA HIS A 21 2.44 5.13 -20.28
C HIS A 21 2.32 6.66 -20.27
N LEU A 22 3.08 7.34 -19.42
CA LEU A 22 3.16 8.80 -19.39
C LEU A 22 3.60 9.37 -20.75
N HIS A 23 4.65 8.78 -21.35
CA HIS A 23 5.14 9.18 -22.66
C HIS A 23 4.06 9.07 -23.72
N ARG A 24 3.36 7.93 -23.82
CA ARG A 24 2.24 7.73 -24.76
C ARG A 24 1.14 8.78 -24.58
N LEU A 25 0.75 9.06 -23.33
CA LEU A 25 -0.29 10.04 -23.04
C LEU A 25 0.10 11.46 -23.43
N TRP A 26 1.35 11.85 -23.19
CA TRP A 26 1.83 13.18 -23.60
C TRP A 26 2.08 13.29 -25.10
N GLN A 27 2.60 12.23 -25.73
CA GLN A 27 2.82 12.19 -27.17
C GLN A 27 1.49 12.33 -27.96
N ALA A 28 0.38 11.88 -27.42
CA ALA A 28 -0.96 12.10 -27.99
C ALA A 28 -1.39 13.57 -27.93
N GLN A 29 -0.75 14.41 -27.11
CA GLN A 29 -1.01 15.85 -26.98
C GLN A 29 -0.03 16.71 -27.80
N GLY A 30 1.08 16.15 -28.29
CA GLY A 30 2.10 16.86 -29.06
C GLY A 30 3.50 16.26 -28.90
N PRO A 31 4.51 16.88 -29.52
CA PRO A 31 5.90 16.39 -29.46
C PRO A 31 6.45 16.35 -28.03
N VAL A 32 7.08 15.23 -27.65
CA VAL A 32 7.69 15.00 -26.35
C VAL A 32 9.08 14.39 -26.53
N GLU A 33 10.08 14.98 -25.89
CA GLU A 33 11.39 14.34 -25.74
C GLU A 33 11.34 13.36 -24.58
N PHE A 34 11.80 12.13 -24.80
CA PHE A 34 11.80 11.07 -23.81
C PHE A 34 13.22 10.55 -23.61
N LEU A 35 13.79 10.82 -22.43
CA LEU A 35 15.19 10.56 -22.12
C LEU A 35 15.31 9.55 -20.97
N ARG A 36 15.76 8.34 -21.27
CA ARG A 36 16.16 7.35 -20.27
C ARG A 36 17.65 7.44 -19.99
N THR A 37 18.03 7.47 -18.70
CA THR A 37 19.43 7.37 -18.29
C THR A 37 19.85 5.91 -18.17
N ALA A 38 21.15 5.64 -18.39
CA ALA A 38 21.72 4.33 -18.15
C ALA A 38 21.91 4.06 -16.64
N PRO A 39 21.98 2.81 -16.22
CA PRO A 39 22.34 2.47 -14.84
C PRO A 39 23.68 3.12 -14.44
N GLY A 40 23.69 3.82 -13.29
CA GLY A 40 24.87 4.55 -12.80
C GLY A 40 25.04 5.96 -13.38
N ASP A 41 24.19 6.40 -14.29
CA ASP A 41 24.18 7.77 -14.79
C ASP A 41 23.44 8.68 -13.81
N ASN A 42 24.20 9.41 -12.99
CA ASN A 42 23.68 10.33 -11.98
C ASN A 42 23.71 11.80 -12.43
N ARG A 43 23.73 12.06 -13.74
CA ARG A 43 23.65 13.43 -14.25
C ARG A 43 22.38 14.10 -13.76
N THR A 44 22.52 15.36 -13.33
CA THR A 44 21.38 16.18 -12.96
C THR A 44 20.58 16.60 -14.20
N LEU A 45 19.32 17.02 -14.02
CA LEU A 45 18.43 17.45 -15.10
C LEU A 45 19.07 18.44 -16.05
N SER A 46 19.79 19.47 -15.54
CA SER A 46 20.46 20.50 -16.36
C SER A 46 21.66 19.99 -17.13
N LYS A 47 22.27 18.88 -16.73
CA LYS A 47 23.38 18.24 -17.45
C LYS A 47 22.88 17.19 -18.44
N LEU A 48 21.69 16.62 -18.19
CA LEU A 48 21.09 15.59 -19.03
C LEU A 48 20.37 16.19 -20.25
N ILE A 49 19.64 17.29 -20.04
CA ILE A 49 18.78 17.89 -21.06
C ILE A 49 19.56 19.02 -21.77
N PRO A 50 19.79 18.93 -23.10
CA PRO A 50 20.37 20.03 -23.89
C PRO A 50 19.45 21.25 -23.87
N ASP A 51 20.03 22.44 -23.85
CA ASP A 51 19.31 23.72 -23.88
C ASP A 51 18.14 23.80 -22.87
N PRO A 52 18.39 23.58 -21.57
CA PRO A 52 17.35 23.48 -20.55
C PRO A 52 16.49 24.76 -20.46
N ALA A 53 17.00 25.92 -20.86
CA ALA A 53 16.26 27.18 -20.87
C ALA A 53 15.04 27.19 -21.81
N THR A 54 15.03 26.34 -22.84
CA THR A 54 13.93 26.23 -23.81
C THR A 54 12.82 25.29 -23.40
N VAL A 55 13.03 24.48 -22.34
CA VAL A 55 12.03 23.54 -21.83
C VAL A 55 10.93 24.31 -21.12
N THR A 56 9.68 24.01 -21.45
CA THR A 56 8.50 24.64 -20.86
C THR A 56 7.74 23.72 -19.95
N ARG A 57 7.81 22.39 -20.18
CA ARG A 57 7.15 21.35 -19.36
C ARG A 57 8.12 20.21 -19.13
N LEU A 58 8.24 19.77 -17.87
CA LEU A 58 9.20 18.74 -17.49
C LEU A 58 8.58 17.74 -16.50
N VAL A 59 8.74 16.45 -16.77
CA VAL A 59 8.55 15.40 -15.76
C VAL A 59 9.89 14.70 -15.53
N ALA A 60 10.35 14.71 -14.30
CA ALA A 60 11.53 14.00 -13.86
C ALA A 60 11.13 12.79 -13.01
N LEU A 61 11.32 11.59 -13.56
CA LEU A 61 11.04 10.32 -12.90
C LEU A 61 12.35 9.75 -12.34
N GLY A 62 12.66 10.09 -11.11
CA GLY A 62 13.88 9.66 -10.41
C GLY A 62 15.17 10.35 -10.83
N THR A 63 15.15 11.26 -11.80
CA THR A 63 16.35 11.98 -12.26
C THR A 63 16.71 13.08 -11.24
N PRO A 64 17.98 13.17 -10.79
CA PRO A 64 18.40 14.13 -9.79
C PRO A 64 18.19 15.59 -10.23
N ALA A 65 17.65 16.41 -9.35
CA ALA A 65 17.53 17.85 -9.50
C ALA A 65 18.36 18.59 -8.44
N THR A 66 19.02 19.69 -8.82
CA THR A 66 19.86 20.49 -7.92
C THR A 66 19.47 21.98 -8.00
N PRO A 67 19.98 22.83 -7.11
CA PRO A 67 19.77 24.28 -7.20
C PRO A 67 20.22 24.90 -8.53
N GLU A 68 21.24 24.31 -9.17
CA GLU A 68 21.69 24.74 -10.50
C GLU A 68 20.65 24.49 -11.58
N CYS A 69 19.88 23.38 -11.46
CA CYS A 69 18.78 23.08 -12.36
C CYS A 69 17.71 24.18 -12.31
N VAL A 70 17.41 24.71 -11.11
CA VAL A 70 16.42 25.78 -10.94
C VAL A 70 16.80 27.01 -11.76
N LYS A 71 18.08 27.34 -11.84
CA LYS A 71 18.59 28.48 -12.65
C LYS A 71 18.60 28.17 -14.16
N ALA A 72 18.99 26.93 -14.51
CA ALA A 72 19.16 26.53 -15.92
C ALA A 72 17.83 26.46 -16.68
N PHE A 73 16.75 26.01 -16.05
CA PHE A 73 15.43 25.92 -16.66
C PHE A 73 14.66 27.26 -16.61
N SER A 74 15.19 28.31 -17.22
CA SER A 74 14.60 29.65 -17.14
C SER A 74 13.25 29.81 -17.84
N GLY A 75 12.96 29.00 -18.85
CA GLY A 75 11.69 29.00 -19.60
C GLY A 75 10.63 28.05 -19.05
N LEU A 76 10.89 27.36 -17.93
CA LEU A 76 10.02 26.32 -17.41
C LEU A 76 8.73 26.91 -16.80
N ALA A 77 7.58 26.41 -17.24
CA ALA A 77 6.26 26.79 -16.73
C ALA A 77 5.71 25.75 -15.75
N GLU A 78 5.92 24.46 -16.05
CA GLU A 78 5.37 23.36 -15.27
C GLU A 78 6.41 22.26 -15.06
N ILE A 79 6.49 21.74 -13.84
CA ILE A 79 7.40 20.65 -13.49
C ILE A 79 6.74 19.63 -12.56
N SER A 80 7.03 18.35 -12.79
CA SER A 80 6.80 17.28 -11.82
C SER A 80 8.12 16.62 -11.46
N LEU A 81 8.42 16.56 -10.17
CA LEU A 81 9.59 15.89 -9.62
C LEU A 81 9.11 14.65 -8.83
N ASN A 82 9.38 13.47 -9.37
CA ASN A 82 9.04 12.19 -8.75
C ASN A 82 10.32 11.41 -8.51
N ASP A 83 10.94 11.61 -7.37
CA ASP A 83 12.07 10.82 -6.92
C ASP A 83 11.67 9.93 -5.73
N ALA A 84 12.44 8.86 -5.54
CA ALA A 84 12.17 7.90 -4.48
C ALA A 84 12.43 8.47 -3.06
N HIS A 85 13.10 9.62 -2.97
CA HIS A 85 13.59 10.19 -1.70
C HIS A 85 13.04 11.58 -1.39
N GLY A 86 12.24 12.16 -2.31
CA GLY A 86 11.65 13.50 -2.21
C GLY A 86 12.72 14.61 -2.15
N GLN A 87 12.59 15.60 -2.99
CA GLN A 87 13.43 16.82 -2.93
C GLN A 87 12.53 18.05 -2.70
N PRO A 88 11.87 18.15 -1.53
CA PRO A 88 10.89 19.21 -1.28
C PRO A 88 11.52 20.60 -1.41
N ASP A 89 12.79 20.75 -1.04
CA ASP A 89 13.52 22.03 -1.16
C ASP A 89 13.71 22.46 -2.61
N ILE A 90 13.96 21.53 -3.54
CA ILE A 90 14.10 21.85 -4.95
C ILE A 90 12.74 22.19 -5.57
N ALA A 91 11.71 21.44 -5.25
CA ALA A 91 10.35 21.73 -5.68
C ALA A 91 9.92 23.14 -5.23
N LYS A 92 10.18 23.48 -3.96
CA LYS A 92 9.92 24.81 -3.42
C LYS A 92 10.67 25.90 -4.17
N LYS A 93 11.95 25.70 -4.49
CA LYS A 93 12.76 26.69 -5.27
C LYS A 93 12.22 26.93 -6.67
N PHE A 94 11.67 25.91 -7.34
CA PHE A 94 10.96 26.09 -8.61
C PHE A 94 9.67 26.91 -8.41
N ALA A 95 8.88 26.57 -7.39
CA ALA A 95 7.66 27.31 -7.06
C ALA A 95 7.93 28.79 -6.73
N ASP A 96 8.97 29.08 -5.95
CA ASP A 96 9.39 30.45 -5.60
C ASP A 96 9.77 31.31 -6.85
N ARG A 97 10.06 30.65 -7.98
CA ARG A 97 10.29 31.30 -9.29
C ARG A 97 9.05 31.41 -10.16
N GLY A 98 7.88 31.01 -9.65
CA GLY A 98 6.63 31.03 -10.40
C GLY A 98 6.38 29.80 -11.28
N VAL A 99 7.20 28.75 -11.18
CA VAL A 99 6.97 27.48 -11.88
C VAL A 99 5.88 26.71 -11.16
N THR A 100 4.87 26.23 -11.90
CA THR A 100 3.84 25.36 -11.32
C THR A 100 4.44 23.98 -11.04
N VAL A 101 4.56 23.64 -9.75
CA VAL A 101 5.02 22.31 -9.34
C VAL A 101 3.82 21.37 -9.26
N ILE A 102 3.88 20.29 -10.03
CA ILE A 102 2.81 19.33 -10.18
C ILE A 102 3.22 18.01 -9.49
N GLY A 103 2.36 17.50 -8.65
CA GLY A 103 2.50 16.21 -8.01
C GLY A 103 1.14 15.53 -7.87
N HIS A 104 1.07 14.33 -7.37
CA HIS A 104 -0.20 13.70 -7.05
C HIS A 104 -0.85 14.37 -5.84
N THR A 105 -2.18 14.57 -5.90
CA THR A 105 -2.95 15.12 -4.76
C THR A 105 -3.10 14.12 -3.62
N SER A 106 -3.00 12.84 -3.96
CA SER A 106 -3.03 11.73 -3.01
C SER A 106 -2.34 10.54 -3.65
N GLU A 107 -1.89 9.61 -2.84
CA GLU A 107 -1.38 8.32 -3.32
C GLU A 107 -2.51 7.37 -3.81
N GLY A 108 -3.58 7.95 -4.36
CA GLY A 108 -4.79 7.22 -4.75
C GLY A 108 -4.63 6.26 -5.92
N TYR A 109 -3.58 6.39 -6.71
CA TYR A 109 -3.33 5.54 -7.87
C TYR A 109 -3.04 4.07 -7.54
N TRP A 110 -2.63 3.73 -6.31
CA TRP A 110 -2.52 2.34 -5.85
C TRP A 110 -3.66 1.91 -4.93
N GLY A 111 -4.62 2.80 -4.66
CA GLY A 111 -5.67 2.56 -3.67
C GLY A 111 -6.49 1.30 -3.93
N GLN A 112 -6.80 1.03 -5.20
CA GLN A 112 -7.54 -0.16 -5.61
C GLN A 112 -6.72 -1.43 -5.35
N SER A 113 -5.48 -1.50 -5.87
CA SER A 113 -4.66 -2.70 -5.76
C SER A 113 -4.30 -3.05 -4.31
N VAL A 114 -4.00 -2.06 -3.47
CA VAL A 114 -3.71 -2.29 -2.05
C VAL A 114 -4.95 -2.73 -1.28
N ALA A 115 -6.13 -2.20 -1.60
CA ALA A 115 -7.38 -2.62 -0.97
C ALA A 115 -7.77 -4.06 -1.35
N GLU A 116 -7.61 -4.44 -2.62
CA GLU A 116 -7.79 -5.83 -3.08
C GLU A 116 -6.81 -6.77 -2.38
N TYR A 117 -5.57 -6.33 -2.22
CA TYR A 117 -4.54 -7.10 -1.54
C TYR A 117 -4.84 -7.28 -0.05
N ALA A 118 -5.35 -6.23 0.62
CA ALA A 118 -5.83 -6.32 2.00
C ALA A 118 -6.95 -7.36 2.15
N LEU A 119 -7.90 -7.38 1.21
CA LEU A 119 -8.95 -8.40 1.20
C LEU A 119 -8.38 -9.80 0.96
N ALA A 120 -7.47 -9.97 0.01
CA ALA A 120 -6.81 -11.24 -0.27
C ALA A 120 -6.05 -11.76 0.95
N LEU A 121 -5.27 -10.91 1.63
CA LEU A 121 -4.56 -11.26 2.86
C LEU A 121 -5.53 -11.64 3.99
N ALA A 122 -6.63 -10.89 4.16
CA ALA A 122 -7.65 -11.23 5.16
C ALA A 122 -8.25 -12.61 4.88
N LEU A 123 -8.64 -12.91 3.63
CA LEU A 123 -9.18 -14.21 3.24
C LEU A 123 -8.14 -15.33 3.38
N CYS A 124 -6.88 -15.08 3.01
CA CYS A 124 -5.78 -16.02 3.21
C CYS A 124 -5.56 -16.33 4.70
N GLY A 125 -5.60 -15.32 5.57
CA GLY A 125 -5.48 -15.49 7.01
C GLY A 125 -6.64 -16.29 7.61
N LEU A 126 -7.89 -15.93 7.27
CA LEU A 126 -9.09 -16.61 7.73
C LEU A 126 -9.18 -18.08 7.30
N ARG A 127 -8.67 -18.42 6.12
CA ARG A 127 -8.78 -19.75 5.52
C ARG A 127 -7.47 -20.51 5.49
N ARG A 128 -6.35 -19.91 5.95
CA ARG A 128 -5.01 -20.50 5.94
C ARG A 128 -4.61 -21.04 4.55
N ILE A 129 -4.96 -20.27 3.49
CA ILE A 129 -4.74 -20.72 2.10
C ILE A 129 -3.28 -21.02 1.81
N PRO A 130 -2.28 -20.15 2.16
CA PRO A 130 -0.88 -20.44 1.89
C PRO A 130 -0.36 -21.65 2.66
N GLN A 131 -0.79 -21.85 3.90
CA GLN A 131 -0.39 -22.99 4.71
C GLN A 131 -0.95 -24.31 4.12
N ASN A 132 -2.24 -24.33 3.75
CA ASN A 132 -2.86 -25.48 3.11
C ASN A 132 -2.22 -25.77 1.75
N HIS A 133 -1.96 -24.73 0.94
CA HIS A 133 -1.24 -24.86 -0.33
C HIS A 133 0.14 -25.51 -0.15
N HIS A 134 0.90 -25.05 0.86
CA HIS A 134 2.21 -25.62 1.18
C HIS A 134 2.10 -27.07 1.64
N THR A 135 1.11 -27.39 2.49
CA THR A 135 0.95 -28.73 3.06
C THR A 135 0.64 -29.78 2.00
N ILE A 136 -0.28 -29.50 1.05
CA ILE A 136 -0.69 -30.48 0.04
C ILE A 136 0.41 -30.87 -0.95
N ILE A 137 1.54 -30.15 -0.98
CA ILE A 137 2.69 -30.51 -1.82
C ILE A 137 3.39 -31.77 -1.28
N SER A 138 3.31 -32.01 0.03
CA SER A 138 4.07 -33.05 0.71
C SER A 138 3.26 -33.95 1.64
N ASP A 139 1.99 -33.63 1.93
CA ASP A 139 1.14 -34.36 2.86
C ASP A 139 -0.28 -34.52 2.30
N LEU A 140 -0.82 -35.73 2.36
CA LEU A 140 -2.18 -36.05 1.92
C LEU A 140 -3.24 -35.82 2.99
N LYS A 141 -2.86 -35.56 4.24
CA LYS A 141 -3.79 -35.33 5.35
C LYS A 141 -4.88 -34.28 5.06
N PRO A 142 -4.62 -33.17 4.38
CA PRO A 142 -5.67 -32.21 4.05
C PRO A 142 -6.81 -32.78 3.19
N TRP A 143 -6.60 -33.93 2.55
CA TRP A 143 -7.61 -34.65 1.76
C TRP A 143 -8.38 -35.67 2.58
N ASP A 144 -8.00 -35.89 3.85
CA ASP A 144 -8.65 -36.91 4.70
C ASP A 144 -9.97 -36.39 5.26
N TYR A 145 -11.05 -37.01 4.82
CA TYR A 145 -12.43 -36.75 5.25
C TYR A 145 -12.89 -37.70 6.37
N SER A 146 -11.99 -38.55 6.83
CA SER A 146 -12.33 -39.52 7.88
C SER A 146 -12.63 -38.81 9.21
N PRO A 147 -13.64 -39.30 9.97
CA PRO A 147 -13.88 -38.80 11.31
C PRO A 147 -12.67 -39.08 12.23
N ALA A 148 -12.47 -38.22 13.23
CA ALA A 148 -11.43 -38.43 14.22
C ALA A 148 -11.57 -39.81 14.89
N THR A 149 -10.46 -40.53 15.11
CA THR A 149 -10.42 -41.82 15.77
C THR A 149 -9.57 -41.73 17.04
N PRO A 150 -10.13 -41.92 18.24
CA PRO A 150 -11.54 -42.24 18.51
C PRO A 150 -12.50 -41.06 18.21
N PRO A 151 -13.78 -41.33 17.93
CA PRO A 151 -14.77 -40.29 17.69
C PRO A 151 -14.90 -39.38 18.91
N VAL A 152 -14.75 -38.07 18.71
CA VAL A 152 -14.93 -37.05 19.73
C VAL A 152 -16.10 -36.16 19.32
N PRO A 153 -17.09 -35.89 20.21
CA PRO A 153 -18.16 -34.95 19.90
C PRO A 153 -17.55 -33.58 19.42
N GLY A 154 -17.95 -33.12 18.25
CA GLY A 154 -17.38 -31.92 17.64
C GLY A 154 -15.98 -32.08 17.03
N GLY A 155 -15.47 -33.31 16.94
CA GLY A 155 -14.22 -33.64 16.24
C GLY A 155 -14.33 -33.31 14.76
N ARG A 156 -13.28 -32.71 14.21
CA ARG A 156 -13.20 -32.27 12.82
C ARG A 156 -12.28 -33.16 12.02
N GLY A 157 -12.63 -33.43 10.76
CA GLY A 157 -11.74 -34.07 9.80
C GLY A 157 -10.59 -33.12 9.40
N HIS A 158 -9.49 -33.66 8.91
CA HIS A 158 -8.31 -32.89 8.50
C HIS A 158 -8.60 -31.88 7.37
N GLN A 159 -9.67 -32.09 6.60
CA GLN A 159 -10.15 -31.15 5.58
C GLN A 159 -10.53 -29.76 6.14
N PHE A 160 -10.88 -29.67 7.42
CA PHE A 160 -11.07 -28.37 8.07
C PHE A 160 -9.70 -27.78 8.43
N GLY A 161 -9.06 -27.18 7.44
CA GLY A 161 -7.73 -26.58 7.57
C GLY A 161 -7.66 -25.33 8.45
N ASP A 162 -8.77 -24.97 9.13
CA ASP A 162 -8.85 -23.87 10.09
C ASP A 162 -8.16 -24.21 11.42
N ASP A 163 -7.86 -23.19 12.19
CA ASP A 163 -7.33 -23.29 13.55
C ASP A 163 -8.28 -22.58 14.52
N ALA A 164 -8.93 -23.36 15.39
CA ALA A 164 -9.96 -22.85 16.31
C ALA A 164 -9.44 -21.81 17.33
N ARG A 165 -8.13 -21.68 17.50
CA ARG A 165 -7.53 -20.65 18.36
C ARG A 165 -7.68 -19.26 17.77
N PHE A 166 -7.84 -19.14 16.46
CA PHE A 166 -7.90 -17.89 15.72
C PHE A 166 -9.25 -17.67 15.06
N VAL A 167 -9.56 -16.42 14.78
CA VAL A 167 -10.70 -16.07 13.93
C VAL A 167 -10.51 -16.72 12.55
N ASN A 168 -11.51 -17.45 12.09
CA ASN A 168 -11.43 -18.26 10.88
C ASN A 168 -12.77 -18.32 10.13
N GLY A 169 -12.78 -18.98 8.99
CA GLY A 169 -13.97 -19.24 8.17
C GLY A 169 -14.25 -18.13 7.15
N THR A 170 -15.52 -17.77 6.95
CA THR A 170 -15.92 -16.73 6.02
C THR A 170 -15.75 -15.35 6.65
N ILE A 171 -15.57 -14.33 5.81
CA ILE A 171 -15.51 -12.92 6.28
C ILE A 171 -16.91 -12.41 6.66
N ALA A 172 -17.97 -13.02 6.11
CA ALA A 172 -19.35 -12.67 6.45
C ALA A 172 -19.61 -12.80 7.96
N GLY A 173 -20.22 -11.77 8.54
CA GLY A 173 -20.49 -11.67 9.98
C GLY A 173 -19.26 -11.36 10.85
N LYS A 174 -18.05 -11.30 10.32
CA LYS A 174 -16.85 -10.91 11.08
C LYS A 174 -16.84 -9.40 11.34
N ARG A 175 -16.40 -9.04 12.54
CA ARG A 175 -16.21 -7.65 12.95
C ARG A 175 -14.86 -7.13 12.41
N LEU A 176 -14.89 -6.53 11.23
CA LEU A 176 -13.74 -5.86 10.66
C LEU A 176 -13.63 -4.44 11.23
N ARG A 177 -12.50 -4.15 11.86
CA ARG A 177 -12.20 -2.87 12.50
C ARG A 177 -11.01 -2.21 11.82
N ILE A 178 -11.24 -1.04 11.22
CA ILE A 178 -10.26 -0.34 10.37
C ILE A 178 -9.86 0.97 11.05
N VAL A 179 -8.56 1.22 11.13
CA VAL A 179 -8.04 2.56 11.45
C VAL A 179 -7.72 3.25 10.14
N GLY A 180 -8.42 4.38 9.90
CA GLY A 180 -8.38 5.12 8.64
C GLY A 180 -9.68 4.99 7.83
N ALA A 181 -10.03 6.05 7.11
CA ALA A 181 -11.13 6.08 6.14
C ALA A 181 -10.70 6.73 4.81
N GLY A 182 -9.39 6.72 4.54
CA GLY A 182 -8.80 7.22 3.31
C GLY A 182 -9.03 6.28 2.12
N ASN A 183 -8.31 6.52 1.04
CA ASN A 183 -8.52 5.88 -0.27
C ASN A 183 -8.41 4.34 -0.25
N VAL A 184 -7.41 3.77 0.43
CA VAL A 184 -7.26 2.32 0.59
C VAL A 184 -8.29 1.77 1.57
N ALA A 185 -8.39 2.38 2.75
CA ALA A 185 -9.24 1.93 3.84
C ALA A 185 -10.72 1.86 3.45
N SER A 186 -11.24 2.91 2.77
CA SER A 186 -12.63 2.97 2.33
C SER A 186 -12.96 1.92 1.27
N ARG A 187 -12.04 1.63 0.34
CA ARG A 187 -12.22 0.54 -0.64
C ARG A 187 -12.22 -0.83 0.03
N PHE A 188 -11.27 -1.09 0.92
CA PHE A 188 -11.23 -2.36 1.66
C PHE A 188 -12.50 -2.54 2.50
N ALA A 189 -12.97 -1.48 3.18
CA ALA A 189 -14.23 -1.47 3.90
C ALA A 189 -15.40 -1.86 3.00
N ALA A 190 -15.51 -1.22 1.81
CA ALA A 190 -16.57 -1.50 0.85
C ALA A 190 -16.54 -2.95 0.32
N PHE A 191 -15.36 -3.48 0.03
CA PHE A 191 -15.22 -4.87 -0.42
C PHE A 191 -15.64 -5.86 0.68
N ALA A 192 -15.19 -5.64 1.91
CA ALA A 192 -15.53 -6.50 3.03
C ALA A 192 -17.02 -6.40 3.40
N HIS A 193 -17.60 -5.20 3.35
CA HIS A 193 -19.02 -4.97 3.54
C HIS A 193 -19.87 -5.70 2.49
N ALA A 194 -19.48 -5.63 1.22
CA ALA A 194 -20.16 -6.35 0.13
C ALA A 194 -20.13 -7.88 0.32
N LEU A 195 -19.12 -8.40 1.03
CA LEU A 195 -19.02 -9.81 1.43
C LEU A 195 -19.72 -10.12 2.78
N GLY A 196 -20.43 -9.16 3.35
CA GLY A 196 -21.23 -9.35 4.56
C GLY A 196 -20.49 -9.19 5.89
N ALA A 197 -19.31 -8.56 5.91
CA ALA A 197 -18.63 -8.21 7.16
C ALA A 197 -19.35 -7.07 7.90
N ASP A 198 -19.29 -7.09 9.26
CA ASP A 198 -19.64 -5.95 10.10
C ASP A 198 -18.44 -4.99 10.17
N VAL A 199 -18.49 -3.92 9.40
CA VAL A 199 -17.38 -2.98 9.26
C VAL A 199 -17.59 -1.74 10.12
N ALA A 200 -16.59 -1.42 10.95
CA ALA A 200 -16.48 -0.13 11.61
C ALA A 200 -15.07 0.45 11.39
N ALA A 201 -14.99 1.77 11.25
CA ALA A 201 -13.74 2.47 11.06
C ALA A 201 -13.60 3.68 11.99
N TRP A 202 -12.36 3.96 12.38
CA TRP A 202 -11.99 5.15 13.13
C TRP A 202 -11.06 6.01 12.28
N ASP A 203 -11.42 7.26 12.09
CA ASP A 203 -10.58 8.29 11.45
C ASP A 203 -11.06 9.66 11.92
N PRO A 204 -10.25 10.42 12.66
CA PRO A 204 -10.66 11.71 13.21
C PRO A 204 -10.71 12.83 12.17
N TYR A 205 -10.18 12.61 10.96
CA TYR A 205 -10.11 13.62 9.90
C TYR A 205 -11.10 13.38 8.76
N ALA A 206 -11.60 12.15 8.63
CA ALA A 206 -12.55 11.82 7.57
C ALA A 206 -13.97 12.31 7.91
N SER A 207 -14.67 12.82 6.91
CA SER A 207 -16.07 13.21 7.06
C SER A 207 -17.00 11.99 7.11
N GLU A 208 -18.16 12.13 7.75
CA GLU A 208 -19.18 11.05 7.86
C GLU A 208 -19.54 10.42 6.51
N PRO A 209 -19.75 11.18 5.41
CA PRO A 209 -20.04 10.58 4.10
C PRO A 209 -18.98 9.58 3.60
N SER A 210 -17.72 9.68 4.06
CA SER A 210 -16.66 8.73 3.67
C SER A 210 -16.91 7.34 4.26
N PHE A 211 -17.35 7.27 5.52
CA PHE A 211 -17.73 6.01 6.17
C PHE A 211 -18.99 5.42 5.55
N HIS A 212 -20.02 6.23 5.36
CA HIS A 212 -21.29 5.80 4.78
C HIS A 212 -21.11 5.17 3.38
N ARG A 213 -20.38 5.84 2.49
CA ARG A 213 -20.09 5.32 1.13
C ARG A 213 -19.27 4.03 1.15
N ALA A 214 -18.46 3.84 2.17
CA ALA A 214 -17.67 2.62 2.36
C ALA A 214 -18.47 1.47 3.04
N GLY A 215 -19.74 1.69 3.39
CA GLY A 215 -20.53 0.72 4.15
C GLY A 215 -19.98 0.45 5.55
N ALA A 216 -19.24 1.42 6.10
CA ALA A 216 -18.63 1.32 7.42
C ALA A 216 -19.35 2.20 8.43
N ARG A 217 -19.53 1.70 9.65
CA ARG A 217 -19.97 2.51 10.77
C ARG A 217 -18.78 3.33 11.30
N GLN A 218 -18.97 4.61 11.52
CA GLN A 218 -17.96 5.43 12.21
C GLN A 218 -17.88 5.07 13.68
N GLU A 219 -16.68 4.75 14.18
CA GLU A 219 -16.39 4.62 15.60
C GLU A 219 -15.55 5.82 16.05
N HIS A 220 -15.99 6.47 17.13
CA HIS A 220 -15.34 7.69 17.62
C HIS A 220 -14.23 7.43 18.65
N HIS A 221 -14.13 6.19 19.14
CA HIS A 221 -13.17 5.79 20.18
C HIS A 221 -12.30 4.64 19.70
N LEU A 222 -11.01 4.89 19.53
CA LEU A 222 -10.05 3.91 19.02
C LEU A 222 -9.97 2.66 19.90
N GLU A 223 -10.04 2.83 21.22
CA GLU A 223 -10.02 1.74 22.19
C GLU A 223 -11.22 0.80 22.02
N ARG A 224 -12.40 1.35 21.76
CA ARG A 224 -13.62 0.56 21.51
C ARG A 224 -13.56 -0.16 20.18
N LEU A 225 -13.01 0.49 19.16
CA LEU A 225 -12.78 -0.14 17.86
C LEU A 225 -11.92 -1.40 18.03
N VAL A 226 -10.76 -1.25 18.67
CA VAL A 226 -9.75 -2.32 18.87
C VAL A 226 -10.33 -3.48 19.69
N ALA A 227 -10.98 -3.19 20.83
CA ALA A 227 -11.51 -4.22 21.73
C ALA A 227 -12.60 -5.10 21.10
N SER A 228 -13.19 -4.69 19.99
CA SER A 228 -14.27 -5.42 19.31
C SER A 228 -13.84 -6.14 18.03
N ALA A 229 -12.54 -6.21 17.72
CA ALA A 229 -12.07 -6.70 16.43
C ALA A 229 -12.00 -8.23 16.33
N ASP A 230 -12.61 -8.81 15.30
CA ASP A 230 -12.26 -10.15 14.81
C ASP A 230 -11.12 -10.02 13.79
N ILE A 231 -11.18 -8.98 12.95
CA ILE A 231 -10.14 -8.59 12.00
C ILE A 231 -9.79 -7.13 12.28
N PHE A 232 -8.52 -6.83 12.50
CA PHE A 232 -8.02 -5.48 12.76
C PHE A 232 -7.09 -5.03 11.64
N ALA A 233 -7.36 -3.87 11.03
CA ALA A 233 -6.61 -3.38 9.88
C ALA A 233 -6.27 -1.87 10.03
N PRO A 234 -5.07 -1.52 10.50
CA PRO A 234 -4.58 -0.15 10.50
C PRO A 234 -4.11 0.25 9.10
N ILE A 235 -4.94 1.02 8.38
CA ILE A 235 -4.71 1.44 6.99
C ILE A 235 -4.61 2.97 6.93
N ILE A 236 -3.53 3.48 7.45
CA ILE A 236 -3.18 4.91 7.49
C ILE A 236 -1.76 5.13 6.95
N PRO A 237 -1.44 6.33 6.43
CA PRO A 237 -0.08 6.67 6.04
C PRO A 237 0.83 6.78 7.28
N LEU A 238 2.12 6.51 7.10
CA LEU A 238 3.13 6.76 8.14
C LEU A 238 3.55 8.24 8.10
N THR A 239 3.30 8.93 9.18
CA THR A 239 3.69 10.32 9.43
C THR A 239 4.19 10.45 10.87
N GLN A 240 4.73 11.59 11.25
CA GLN A 240 5.11 11.85 12.65
C GLN A 240 3.94 11.67 13.62
N GLN A 241 2.68 11.94 13.20
CA GLN A 241 1.50 11.81 14.04
C GLN A 241 0.96 10.39 14.10
N THR A 242 1.25 9.56 13.09
CA THR A 242 0.70 8.19 12.98
C THR A 242 1.71 7.11 13.32
N GLU A 243 2.99 7.45 13.43
CA GLU A 243 4.02 6.53 13.91
C GLU A 243 3.71 6.07 15.34
N GLY A 244 3.60 4.75 15.53
CA GLY A 244 3.25 4.15 16.82
C GLY A 244 1.85 4.50 17.34
N LEU A 245 0.96 5.03 16.51
CA LEU A 245 -0.42 5.36 16.91
C LEU A 245 -1.13 4.16 17.55
N ILE A 246 -0.93 2.98 17.00
CA ILE A 246 -1.41 1.72 17.58
C ILE A 246 -0.37 1.24 18.60
N THR A 247 -0.49 1.79 19.81
CA THR A 247 0.42 1.52 20.92
C THR A 247 0.36 0.07 21.40
N ALA A 248 1.36 -0.36 22.19
CA ALA A 248 1.35 -1.67 22.84
C ALA A 248 0.07 -1.93 23.63
N LYS A 249 -0.46 -0.92 24.34
CA LYS A 249 -1.73 -1.01 25.09
C LYS A 249 -2.92 -1.33 24.17
N LEU A 250 -2.97 -0.73 22.99
CA LEU A 250 -4.02 -1.01 22.00
C LEU A 250 -3.86 -2.40 21.38
N VAL A 251 -2.61 -2.80 21.06
CA VAL A 251 -2.32 -4.16 20.61
C VAL A 251 -2.74 -5.19 21.66
N ASP A 252 -2.48 -4.94 22.94
CA ASP A 252 -2.83 -5.82 24.04
C ASP A 252 -4.35 -5.90 24.28
N ALA A 253 -5.09 -4.87 23.87
CA ALA A 253 -6.57 -4.86 23.94
C ALA A 253 -7.25 -5.62 22.79
N LEU A 254 -6.53 -6.06 21.76
CA LEU A 254 -7.08 -6.90 20.69
C LEU A 254 -7.55 -8.24 21.28
N PRO A 255 -8.73 -8.75 20.89
CA PRO A 255 -9.18 -10.07 21.34
C PRO A 255 -8.21 -11.19 20.96
N ALA A 256 -8.13 -12.22 21.81
CA ALA A 256 -7.38 -13.42 21.46
C ALA A 256 -7.92 -14.04 20.16
N GLY A 257 -7.02 -14.50 19.30
CA GLY A 257 -7.33 -15.03 17.98
C GLY A 257 -7.62 -14.00 16.90
N CYS A 258 -7.63 -12.69 17.22
CA CYS A 258 -7.84 -11.64 16.22
C CYS A 258 -6.81 -11.71 15.08
N LEU A 259 -7.29 -11.52 13.84
CA LEU A 259 -6.44 -11.43 12.65
C LEU A 259 -6.03 -9.97 12.41
N VAL A 260 -4.74 -9.68 12.52
CA VAL A 260 -4.17 -8.36 12.16
C VAL A 260 -3.79 -8.35 10.69
N VAL A 261 -4.26 -7.34 9.93
CA VAL A 261 -3.96 -7.16 8.50
C VAL A 261 -3.14 -5.89 8.30
N LEU A 262 -1.89 -6.02 7.82
CA LEU A 262 -0.97 -4.91 7.59
C LEU A 262 -0.61 -4.80 6.11
N VAL A 263 -1.07 -3.72 5.44
CA VAL A 263 -0.88 -3.53 3.99
C VAL A 263 -0.34 -2.15 3.60
N THR A 264 -0.23 -1.22 4.56
CA THR A 264 0.25 0.14 4.27
C THR A 264 1.62 0.40 4.87
N ARG A 265 1.71 0.50 6.18
CA ARG A 265 2.99 0.71 6.90
C ARG A 265 2.92 0.01 8.26
N ALA A 266 3.95 -0.80 8.57
CA ALA A 266 4.01 -1.53 9.83
C ALA A 266 4.24 -0.59 11.03
N ASN A 267 5.06 0.45 10.86
CA ASN A 267 5.47 1.35 11.94
C ASN A 267 4.35 2.27 12.46
N VAL A 268 3.14 2.19 11.91
CA VAL A 268 1.94 2.79 12.53
C VAL A 268 1.52 2.02 13.79
N CYS A 269 2.07 0.81 13.98
CA CYS A 269 1.82 -0.07 15.11
C CYS A 269 3.09 -0.28 15.95
N ASP A 270 2.90 -0.59 17.24
CA ASP A 270 3.94 -1.20 18.06
C ASP A 270 4.17 -2.65 17.59
N MET A 271 5.12 -2.81 16.67
CA MET A 271 5.45 -4.11 16.08
C MET A 271 6.06 -5.09 17.08
N LYS A 272 6.68 -4.60 18.18
CA LYS A 272 7.18 -5.48 19.25
C LYS A 272 6.01 -6.16 19.96
N ALA A 273 4.95 -5.42 20.25
CA ALA A 273 3.74 -5.98 20.86
C ALA A 273 3.02 -6.94 19.92
N ILE A 274 2.87 -6.60 18.62
CA ILE A 274 2.29 -7.50 17.61
C ILE A 274 3.11 -8.79 17.52
N ARG A 275 4.43 -8.70 17.33
CA ARG A 275 5.32 -9.87 17.24
C ARG A 275 5.21 -10.75 18.48
N ARG A 276 5.25 -10.17 19.69
CA ARG A 276 5.12 -10.90 20.95
C ARG A 276 3.84 -11.72 20.96
N ARG A 277 2.69 -11.11 20.65
CA ARG A 277 1.38 -11.79 20.69
C ARG A 277 1.20 -12.82 19.57
N VAL A 278 1.76 -12.55 18.38
CA VAL A 278 1.75 -13.52 17.27
C VAL A 278 2.62 -14.74 17.60
N LEU A 279 3.80 -14.53 18.19
CA LEU A 279 4.69 -15.61 18.59
C LEU A 279 4.16 -16.43 19.77
N ALA A 280 3.30 -15.84 20.61
CA ALA A 280 2.58 -16.51 21.68
C ALA A 280 1.28 -17.22 21.22
N ASP A 281 0.97 -17.24 19.91
CA ASP A 281 -0.28 -17.77 19.34
C ASP A 281 -1.57 -17.08 19.87
N GLU A 282 -1.44 -15.82 20.27
CA GLU A 282 -2.58 -15.01 20.72
C GLU A 282 -3.21 -14.18 19.58
N LEU A 283 -2.48 -13.90 18.52
CA LEU A 283 -2.94 -13.20 17.32
C LEU A 283 -2.54 -13.96 16.07
N ALA A 284 -3.33 -13.82 15.01
CA ALA A 284 -2.92 -14.15 13.65
C ALA A 284 -2.47 -12.87 12.92
N LEU A 285 -1.56 -13.00 11.96
CA LEU A 285 -1.02 -11.90 11.19
C LEU A 285 -1.10 -12.20 9.69
N ALA A 286 -1.61 -11.23 8.92
CA ALA A 286 -1.56 -11.24 7.46
C ALA A 286 -0.93 -9.90 7.00
N ALA A 287 0.33 -9.94 6.58
CA ALA A 287 1.12 -8.73 6.39
C ALA A 287 1.85 -8.70 5.05
N ASP A 288 1.79 -7.53 4.40
CA ASP A 288 2.61 -7.17 3.25
C ASP A 288 3.76 -6.22 3.64
N VAL A 289 3.69 -5.64 4.85
CA VAL A 289 4.67 -4.67 5.35
C VAL A 289 5.16 -5.05 6.75
N PHE A 290 6.44 -4.75 7.03
CA PHE A 290 7.11 -5.12 8.27
C PHE A 290 7.92 -3.95 8.83
N ASP A 291 8.30 -4.06 10.10
CA ASP A 291 9.16 -3.10 10.81
C ASP A 291 10.62 -3.12 10.31
N LEU A 292 11.05 -4.25 9.77
CA LEU A 292 12.33 -4.43 9.09
C LEU A 292 12.10 -5.09 7.73
N GLU A 293 12.50 -4.43 6.66
CA GLU A 293 12.40 -4.91 5.29
C GLU A 293 13.76 -4.82 4.56
N PRO A 294 14.20 -5.88 3.86
CA PRO A 294 13.58 -7.22 3.79
C PRO A 294 13.61 -7.96 5.12
N LEU A 295 12.60 -8.81 5.38
CA LEU A 295 12.63 -9.70 6.54
C LEU A 295 13.83 -10.64 6.44
N PRO A 296 14.65 -10.76 7.51
CA PRO A 296 15.74 -11.75 7.53
C PRO A 296 15.22 -13.18 7.33
N LEU A 297 15.93 -14.01 6.59
CA LEU A 297 15.54 -15.41 6.33
C LEU A 297 15.35 -16.27 7.61
N LYS A 298 15.86 -15.81 8.75
CA LYS A 298 15.69 -16.44 10.05
C LYS A 298 14.65 -15.75 10.94
N ASP A 299 13.87 -14.83 10.39
CA ASP A 299 12.83 -14.15 11.17
C ASP A 299 11.80 -15.15 11.70
N ALA A 300 11.45 -15.02 12.97
CA ALA A 300 10.55 -15.95 13.65
C ALA A 300 9.11 -15.93 13.15
N LEU A 301 8.72 -14.92 12.37
CA LEU A 301 7.39 -14.85 11.72
C LEU A 301 7.31 -15.73 10.47
N LEU A 302 8.45 -16.01 9.81
CA LEU A 302 8.45 -16.76 8.55
C LEU A 302 8.01 -18.22 8.76
N GLY A 303 7.09 -18.67 7.92
CA GLY A 303 6.62 -20.06 7.93
C GLY A 303 5.71 -20.44 9.11
N ARG A 304 5.32 -19.49 9.96
CA ARG A 304 4.40 -19.80 11.07
C ARG A 304 3.00 -20.13 10.57
N HIS A 305 2.34 -21.04 11.30
CA HIS A 305 0.98 -21.48 11.01
C HIS A 305 -0.06 -20.35 11.10
N ASN A 306 0.18 -19.31 11.91
CA ASN A 306 -0.71 -18.17 12.14
C ASN A 306 -0.26 -16.90 11.39
N VAL A 307 0.68 -17.01 10.44
CA VAL A 307 1.20 -15.86 9.68
C VAL A 307 1.05 -16.09 8.17
N VAL A 308 0.49 -15.10 7.49
CA VAL A 308 0.55 -14.93 6.04
C VAL A 308 1.44 -13.71 5.76
N HIS A 309 2.43 -13.85 4.90
CA HIS A 309 3.37 -12.76 4.62
C HIS A 309 3.68 -12.66 3.13
N THR A 310 3.91 -11.43 2.67
CA THR A 310 4.23 -11.07 1.29
C THR A 310 5.28 -9.94 1.27
N PRO A 311 6.02 -9.74 0.16
CA PRO A 311 7.23 -8.92 0.15
C PRO A 311 6.97 -7.45 -0.22
N HIS A 312 6.02 -6.77 0.41
CA HIS A 312 5.68 -5.36 0.21
C HIS A 312 5.37 -5.05 -1.27
N ASN A 313 4.46 -5.82 -1.85
CA ASN A 313 4.10 -5.70 -3.26
C ASN A 313 2.62 -5.41 -3.54
N ALA A 314 1.82 -5.12 -2.51
CA ALA A 314 0.39 -4.83 -2.65
C ALA A 314 0.07 -3.71 -3.67
N GLY A 315 0.93 -2.70 -3.77
CA GLY A 315 0.81 -1.61 -4.75
C GLY A 315 1.49 -1.88 -6.11
N ARG A 316 2.16 -3.03 -6.29
CA ARG A 316 3.00 -3.31 -7.45
C ARG A 316 2.21 -3.94 -8.60
N THR A 317 1.23 -3.23 -9.14
CA THR A 317 0.44 -3.68 -10.29
C THR A 317 0.65 -2.78 -11.50
N ARG A 318 0.44 -3.33 -12.69
CA ARG A 318 0.48 -2.56 -13.94
C ARG A 318 -0.55 -1.42 -13.91
N GLN A 319 -1.75 -1.72 -13.44
CA GLN A 319 -2.84 -0.74 -13.34
C GLN A 319 -2.47 0.45 -12.44
N ALA A 320 -1.82 0.22 -11.29
CA ALA A 320 -1.33 1.30 -10.44
C ALA A 320 -0.28 2.19 -11.13
N ASN A 321 0.59 1.59 -11.95
CA ASN A 321 1.56 2.32 -12.78
C ASN A 321 0.88 3.19 -13.85
N GLU A 322 -0.10 2.62 -14.56
CA GLU A 322 -0.87 3.33 -15.59
C GLU A 322 -1.70 4.45 -14.97
N GLU A 323 -2.33 4.20 -13.84
CA GLU A 323 -3.09 5.21 -13.09
C GLU A 323 -2.19 6.34 -12.57
N PHE A 324 -0.98 6.03 -12.07
CA PHE A 324 0.03 7.05 -11.73
C PHE A 324 0.26 8.01 -12.89
N ALA A 325 0.52 7.48 -14.09
CA ALA A 325 0.80 8.27 -15.26
C ALA A 325 -0.42 9.10 -15.70
N ALA A 326 -1.60 8.48 -15.77
CA ALA A 326 -2.84 9.14 -16.20
C ALA A 326 -3.18 10.33 -15.29
N ARG A 327 -3.21 10.11 -13.97
CA ARG A 327 -3.50 11.18 -13.01
C ARG A 327 -2.47 12.29 -12.99
N LEU A 328 -1.20 11.98 -13.27
CA LEU A 328 -0.18 13.01 -13.38
C LEU A 328 -0.41 13.89 -14.60
N VAL A 329 -0.69 13.30 -15.77
CA VAL A 329 -0.95 14.00 -17.03
C VAL A 329 -2.16 14.95 -16.92
N GLU A 330 -3.25 14.51 -16.28
CA GLU A 330 -4.46 15.32 -16.09
C GLU A 330 -4.21 16.64 -15.35
N ARG A 331 -3.13 16.74 -14.61
CA ARG A 331 -2.80 17.91 -13.79
C ARG A 331 -1.96 18.95 -14.52
N PHE A 332 -1.32 18.58 -15.61
CA PHE A 332 -0.66 19.54 -16.50
C PHE A 332 -1.70 20.29 -17.33
N LYS A 333 -1.44 21.55 -17.61
CA LYS A 333 -2.34 22.33 -18.47
C LYS A 333 -2.46 21.67 -19.84
N PRO A 334 -3.66 21.59 -20.41
CA PRO A 334 -3.84 21.10 -21.78
C PRO A 334 -2.97 21.88 -22.74
N VAL A 335 -2.39 21.20 -23.73
CA VAL A 335 -1.70 21.84 -24.83
C VAL A 335 -2.78 22.51 -25.67
N ALA A 336 -2.75 23.85 -25.76
CA ALA A 336 -3.60 24.56 -26.72
C ALA A 336 -3.25 24.07 -28.13
N GLY A 337 -4.24 23.52 -28.82
CA GLY A 337 -4.13 23.05 -30.21
C GLY A 337 -3.96 24.22 -31.18
#